data_af83ba1693afbc4829e07f11a020bf8f
#
_entry.id   af83ba1693afbc4829e07f11a020bf8f
#
_cell.length_a   1.000
_cell.length_b   1.000
_cell.length_c   1.000
_cell.angle_alpha   90.00
_cell.angle_beta   90.00
_cell.angle_gamma   90.00
#
_symmetry.space_group_name_H-M   'P 1'
#
loop_
_entity.id
_entity.type
_entity.pdbx_description
1 polymer ?
#
loop_
_entity_poly.entity_id
_entity_poly.type
_entity_poly.pdbx_seq_one_letter_code
_entity_poly.pdbx_strand_id
1 'polypeptide(L)'
;LLPSYDGTSVRNIIPLENLETITVGDINVQVMRVDHDAYGACGMIITTPDLQIAYTGDLRLHGYDRADSLAYCEKAHGTDILIIEGVSISFDDDRNVNRINSEAELLEKIIACVNENDGKQVTFNTYPGNVKRLAAIVEHAPRQVVLEASYAHILKECLNLDAWYYQNDDTDYKLDESKRLDYKDL
;
A
#
# COMPACT_ATOMS: atom_id res chain seq x y z
N LEU A 1 -12.36 2.17 -0.74
CA LEU A 1 -13.38 3.05 -1.33
C LEU A 1 -12.78 3.71 -2.58
N LEU A 2 -13.09 3.18 -3.76
CA LEU A 2 -12.76 3.86 -5.01
C LEU A 2 -13.82 4.95 -5.22
N PRO A 3 -13.45 6.24 -5.18
CA PRO A 3 -14.36 7.27 -5.67
C PRO A 3 -14.61 6.99 -7.15
N SER A 4 -15.84 7.05 -7.58
CA SER A 4 -16.16 7.00 -9.00
C SER A 4 -15.42 8.13 -9.71
N TYR A 5 -14.53 7.79 -10.62
CA TYR A 5 -13.69 8.75 -11.36
C TYR A 5 -14.52 9.70 -12.23
N ASP A 6 -15.77 9.36 -12.50
CA ASP A 6 -16.71 10.07 -13.38
C ASP A 6 -18.00 10.50 -12.68
N GLY A 7 -18.11 10.38 -11.35
CA GLY A 7 -19.32 10.69 -10.60
C GLY A 7 -20.44 9.63 -10.76
N THR A 8 -20.21 8.55 -11.49
CA THR A 8 -21.16 7.44 -11.56
C THR A 8 -20.95 6.49 -10.39
N SER A 9 -22.03 6.00 -9.79
CA SER A 9 -21.92 4.98 -8.74
C SER A 9 -21.43 3.67 -9.37
N VAL A 10 -20.27 3.17 -8.93
CA VAL A 10 -19.82 1.82 -9.27
C VAL A 10 -20.81 0.84 -8.67
N ARG A 11 -21.46 0.05 -9.51
CA ARG A 11 -22.44 -0.97 -9.08
C ARG A 11 -21.79 -2.34 -9.14
N ASN A 12 -22.13 -3.21 -8.17
CA ASN A 12 -21.71 -4.61 -8.13
C ASN A 12 -20.19 -4.81 -8.00
N ILE A 13 -19.55 -4.12 -7.05
CA ILE A 13 -18.20 -4.45 -6.63
C ILE A 13 -18.26 -5.72 -5.79
N ILE A 14 -17.54 -6.74 -6.19
CA ILE A 14 -17.38 -7.98 -5.45
C ILE A 14 -15.94 -7.97 -4.90
N PRO A 15 -15.74 -7.81 -3.58
CA PRO A 15 -14.42 -7.92 -2.99
C PRO A 15 -13.92 -9.36 -3.14
N LEU A 16 -12.62 -9.51 -3.41
CA LEU A 16 -11.97 -10.82 -3.49
C LEU A 16 -10.96 -10.95 -2.36
N GLU A 17 -10.95 -12.12 -1.74
CA GLU A 17 -9.96 -12.47 -0.74
C GLU A 17 -8.68 -13.00 -1.39
N ASN A 18 -7.57 -12.93 -0.65
CA ASN A 18 -6.31 -13.51 -1.12
C ASN A 18 -6.48 -15.01 -1.38
N LEU A 19 -5.97 -15.48 -2.51
CA LEU A 19 -6.10 -16.87 -3.02
C LEU A 19 -7.49 -17.24 -3.50
N GLU A 20 -8.44 -16.33 -3.50
CA GLU A 20 -9.76 -16.61 -4.05
C GLU A 20 -9.69 -16.80 -5.57
N THR A 21 -10.54 -17.69 -6.06
CA THR A 21 -10.65 -18.00 -7.49
C THR A 21 -12.05 -17.66 -7.98
N ILE A 22 -12.13 -16.85 -9.01
CA ILE A 22 -13.38 -16.60 -9.74
C ILE A 22 -13.36 -17.36 -11.08
N THR A 23 -14.54 -17.78 -11.52
CA THR A 23 -14.71 -18.48 -12.79
C THR A 23 -15.57 -17.63 -13.73
N VAL A 24 -15.09 -17.41 -14.93
CA VAL A 24 -15.80 -16.68 -15.99
C VAL A 24 -15.81 -17.55 -17.24
N GLY A 25 -16.92 -18.21 -17.52
CA GLY A 25 -16.99 -19.24 -18.58
C GLY A 25 -16.03 -20.39 -18.26
N ASP A 26 -15.10 -20.67 -19.16
CA ASP A 26 -14.09 -21.73 -19.01
C ASP A 26 -12.75 -21.22 -18.42
N ILE A 27 -12.72 -19.95 -17.97
CA ILE A 27 -11.52 -19.30 -17.44
C ILE A 27 -11.62 -19.23 -15.92
N ASN A 28 -10.57 -19.67 -15.22
CA ASN A 28 -10.41 -19.51 -13.79
C ASN A 28 -9.34 -18.44 -13.52
N VAL A 29 -9.66 -17.48 -12.63
CA VAL A 29 -8.74 -16.41 -12.23
C VAL A 29 -8.54 -16.49 -10.73
N GLN A 30 -7.35 -16.88 -10.30
CA GLN A 30 -6.94 -16.84 -8.90
C GLN A 30 -6.23 -15.55 -8.62
N VAL A 31 -6.71 -14.79 -7.62
CA VAL A 31 -6.10 -13.54 -7.16
C VAL A 31 -5.12 -13.83 -6.03
N MET A 32 -3.94 -13.24 -6.10
CA MET A 32 -2.90 -13.37 -5.08
C MET A 32 -2.34 -12.00 -4.69
N ARG A 33 -2.19 -11.75 -3.41
CA ARG A 33 -1.53 -10.52 -2.94
C ARG A 33 -0.09 -10.47 -3.43
N VAL A 34 0.35 -9.26 -3.72
CA VAL A 34 1.76 -8.94 -3.99
C VAL A 34 2.14 -7.68 -3.21
N ASP A 35 3.42 -7.54 -2.91
CA ASP A 35 3.94 -6.32 -2.29
C ASP A 35 4.00 -5.20 -3.31
N HIS A 36 3.40 -4.08 -2.97
CA HIS A 36 3.48 -2.83 -3.72
C HIS A 36 3.27 -1.65 -2.75
N ASP A 37 3.45 -0.41 -3.21
CA ASP A 37 3.14 0.78 -2.40
C ASP A 37 1.64 1.07 -2.35
N ALA A 38 0.86 0.56 -3.28
CA ALA A 38 -0.59 0.61 -3.22
C ALA A 38 -1.14 -0.56 -2.39
N TYR A 39 -1.84 -0.24 -1.29
CA TYR A 39 -2.47 -1.25 -0.45
C TYR A 39 -3.51 -2.05 -1.22
N GLY A 40 -3.43 -3.38 -1.12
CA GLY A 40 -4.32 -4.30 -1.82
C GLY A 40 -3.85 -4.65 -3.25
N ALA A 41 -2.61 -4.33 -3.62
CA ALA A 41 -2.03 -4.79 -4.87
C ALA A 41 -2.08 -6.31 -5.00
N CYS A 42 -2.40 -6.79 -6.19
CA CYS A 42 -2.51 -8.21 -6.46
C CYS A 42 -2.00 -8.58 -7.85
N GLY A 43 -1.47 -9.79 -7.94
CA GLY A 43 -1.25 -10.50 -9.19
C GLY A 43 -2.36 -11.52 -9.42
N MET A 44 -2.38 -12.13 -10.59
CA MET A 44 -3.39 -13.10 -11.00
C MET A 44 -2.72 -14.31 -11.66
N ILE A 45 -3.24 -15.50 -11.35
CA ILE A 45 -2.98 -16.71 -12.12
C ILE A 45 -4.26 -17.05 -12.88
N ILE A 46 -4.18 -16.99 -14.20
CA ILE A 46 -5.31 -17.17 -15.11
C ILE A 46 -5.16 -18.51 -15.78
N THR A 47 -6.11 -19.40 -15.59
CA THR A 47 -6.11 -20.74 -16.17
C THR A 47 -7.24 -20.86 -17.19
N THR A 48 -6.89 -21.20 -18.40
CA THR A 48 -7.81 -21.51 -19.50
C THR A 48 -7.75 -23.01 -19.81
N PRO A 49 -8.61 -23.57 -20.67
CA PRO A 49 -8.49 -24.95 -21.11
C PRO A 49 -7.14 -25.31 -21.77
N ASP A 50 -6.49 -24.33 -22.39
CA ASP A 50 -5.31 -24.57 -23.25
C ASP A 50 -3.99 -24.13 -22.60
N LEU A 51 -4.01 -23.13 -21.69
CA LEU A 51 -2.79 -22.54 -21.16
C LEU A 51 -3.02 -21.85 -19.80
N GLN A 52 -1.91 -21.56 -19.12
CA GLN A 52 -1.88 -20.81 -17.87
C GLN A 52 -1.06 -19.53 -18.04
N ILE A 53 -1.60 -18.42 -17.55
CA ILE A 53 -0.99 -17.09 -17.61
C ILE A 53 -0.76 -16.59 -16.20
N ALA A 54 0.44 -16.10 -15.92
CA ALA A 54 0.72 -15.30 -14.74
C ALA A 54 0.74 -13.81 -15.12
N TYR A 55 -0.08 -13.00 -14.46
CA TYR A 55 -0.09 -11.55 -14.56
C TYR A 55 0.29 -10.94 -13.22
N THR A 56 1.43 -10.25 -13.16
CA THR A 56 1.98 -9.78 -11.88
C THR A 56 1.21 -8.61 -11.27
N GLY A 57 0.50 -7.83 -12.09
CA GLY A 57 0.21 -6.46 -11.70
C GLY A 57 1.52 -5.72 -11.41
N ASP A 58 1.44 -4.68 -10.60
CA ASP A 58 2.61 -3.96 -10.10
C ASP A 58 3.12 -4.66 -8.83
N LEU A 59 4.36 -5.14 -8.86
CA LEU A 59 4.94 -5.86 -7.72
C LEU A 59 6.35 -5.36 -7.40
N ARG A 60 6.73 -5.51 -6.13
CA ARG A 60 8.08 -5.25 -5.64
C ARG A 60 8.52 -6.32 -4.62
N LEU A 61 9.82 -6.31 -4.28
CA LEU A 61 10.40 -7.26 -3.32
C LEU A 61 11.09 -6.56 -2.13
N HIS A 62 10.86 -5.28 -1.95
CA HIS A 62 11.56 -4.46 -0.93
C HIS A 62 10.62 -3.78 0.07
N GLY A 63 9.33 -4.10 0.03
CA GLY A 63 8.33 -3.63 0.99
C GLY A 63 8.09 -4.60 2.15
N TYR A 64 7.01 -4.34 2.88
CA TYR A 64 6.63 -5.12 4.06
C TYR A 64 6.01 -6.48 3.72
N ASP A 65 5.46 -6.64 2.51
CA ASP A 65 4.77 -7.85 2.05
C ASP A 65 5.60 -8.69 1.06
N ARG A 66 6.92 -8.60 1.15
CA ARG A 66 7.83 -9.36 0.30
C ARG A 66 7.50 -10.86 0.23
N ALA A 67 7.03 -11.43 1.33
CA ALA A 67 6.66 -12.86 1.39
C ALA A 67 5.49 -13.17 0.44
N ASP A 68 4.50 -12.27 0.32
CA ASP A 68 3.36 -12.44 -0.60
C ASP A 68 3.84 -12.44 -2.05
N SER A 69 4.72 -11.50 -2.42
CA SER A 69 5.31 -11.47 -3.77
C SER A 69 6.13 -12.73 -4.08
N LEU A 70 6.88 -13.25 -3.11
CA LEU A 70 7.63 -14.49 -3.29
C LEU A 70 6.69 -15.69 -3.48
N ALA A 71 5.62 -15.79 -2.69
CA ALA A 71 4.61 -16.83 -2.84
C ALA A 71 3.91 -16.77 -4.21
N TYR A 72 3.64 -15.55 -4.69
CA TYR A 72 3.13 -15.35 -6.04
C TYR A 72 4.14 -15.84 -7.10
N CYS A 73 5.43 -15.48 -6.97
CA CYS A 73 6.48 -15.92 -7.90
C CYS A 73 6.60 -17.46 -7.95
N GLU A 74 6.52 -18.12 -6.80
CA GLU A 74 6.51 -19.60 -6.75
C GLU A 74 5.30 -20.16 -7.49
N LYS A 75 4.13 -19.59 -7.31
CA LYS A 75 2.89 -20.00 -7.98
C LYS A 75 2.92 -19.74 -9.48
N ALA A 76 3.55 -18.65 -9.91
CA ALA A 76 3.71 -18.29 -11.31
C ALA A 76 4.76 -19.14 -12.02
N HIS A 77 5.61 -19.86 -11.30
CA HIS A 77 6.63 -20.71 -11.90
C HIS A 77 5.99 -21.83 -12.74
N GLY A 78 6.44 -21.93 -13.97
CA GLY A 78 5.98 -22.97 -14.91
C GLY A 78 4.68 -22.63 -15.66
N THR A 79 4.13 -21.43 -15.50
CA THR A 79 3.03 -20.95 -16.36
C THR A 79 3.52 -20.75 -17.80
N ASP A 80 2.61 -20.90 -18.77
CA ASP A 80 2.95 -20.80 -20.20
C ASP A 80 3.29 -19.37 -20.62
N ILE A 81 2.66 -18.38 -20.00
CA ILE A 81 2.84 -16.96 -20.29
C ILE A 81 3.04 -16.19 -18.99
N LEU A 82 4.06 -15.33 -18.96
CA LEU A 82 4.27 -14.35 -17.88
C LEU A 82 4.09 -12.95 -18.46
N ILE A 83 3.15 -12.18 -17.85
CA ILE A 83 2.95 -10.76 -18.10
C ILE A 83 3.45 -10.03 -16.85
N ILE A 84 4.52 -9.25 -16.99
CA ILE A 84 5.19 -8.57 -15.89
C ILE A 84 5.32 -7.08 -16.20
N GLU A 85 5.22 -6.24 -15.15
CA GLU A 85 5.60 -4.84 -15.26
C GLU A 85 7.09 -4.67 -15.62
N GLY A 86 7.44 -3.54 -16.20
CA GLY A 86 8.82 -3.25 -16.62
C GLY A 86 9.31 -1.86 -16.22
N VAL A 87 8.65 -1.18 -15.27
CA VAL A 87 8.98 0.20 -14.91
C VAL A 87 10.42 0.32 -14.44
N SER A 88 10.87 -0.58 -13.55
CA SER A 88 12.21 -0.52 -12.98
C SER A 88 13.35 -0.76 -13.98
N ILE A 89 13.09 -1.38 -15.13
CA ILE A 89 14.08 -1.62 -16.19
C ILE A 89 13.96 -0.64 -17.35
N SER A 90 12.92 0.20 -17.34
CA SER A 90 12.66 1.17 -18.40
C SER A 90 13.44 2.48 -18.26
N PHE A 91 14.06 2.70 -17.12
CA PHE A 91 14.83 3.90 -16.83
C PHE A 91 16.28 3.54 -16.50
N ASP A 92 17.22 4.32 -17.04
CA ASP A 92 18.63 4.22 -16.65
C ASP A 92 18.76 4.54 -15.16
N ASP A 93 19.24 3.57 -14.42
CA ASP A 93 19.48 3.70 -12.97
C ASP A 93 20.81 4.44 -12.78
N ASP A 94 20.75 5.74 -12.57
CA ASP A 94 21.87 6.50 -12.02
C ASP A 94 22.14 5.92 -10.62
N ARG A 95 23.04 4.97 -10.56
CA ARG A 95 23.43 4.20 -9.35
C ARG A 95 23.94 5.13 -8.29
N ASN A 96 23.02 5.77 -7.60
CA ASN A 96 23.31 6.67 -6.51
C ASN A 96 23.72 5.83 -5.30
N VAL A 97 24.91 6.07 -4.78
CA VAL A 97 25.54 5.34 -3.66
C VAL A 97 24.69 5.41 -2.37
N ASN A 98 23.73 6.32 -2.30
CA ASN A 98 22.82 6.55 -1.16
C ASN A 98 21.39 6.04 -1.36
N ARG A 99 21.19 5.05 -2.22
CA ARG A 99 19.86 4.49 -2.46
C ARG A 99 19.31 3.82 -1.20
N ILE A 100 18.05 4.08 -0.90
CA ILE A 100 17.27 3.34 0.10
C ILE A 100 16.77 2.06 -0.57
N ASN A 101 17.05 0.90 0.03
CA ASN A 101 16.81 -0.40 -0.61
C ASN A 101 15.59 -1.14 -0.07
N SER A 102 14.95 -0.64 0.99
CA SER A 102 13.75 -1.24 1.56
C SER A 102 12.92 -0.24 2.35
N GLU A 103 11.65 -0.59 2.58
CA GLU A 103 10.77 0.17 3.47
C GLU A 103 11.29 0.21 4.92
N ALA A 104 11.93 -0.87 5.38
CA ALA A 104 12.53 -0.92 6.71
C ALA A 104 13.71 0.07 6.82
N GLU A 105 14.61 0.11 5.84
CA GLU A 105 15.71 1.08 5.81
C GLU A 105 15.19 2.53 5.73
N LEU A 106 14.11 2.76 4.98
CA LEU A 106 13.47 4.06 4.93
C LEU A 106 12.95 4.48 6.30
N LEU A 107 12.27 3.58 7.00
CA LEU A 107 11.75 3.85 8.35
C LEU A 107 12.87 4.19 9.32
N GLU A 108 13.98 3.46 9.32
CA GLU A 108 15.16 3.77 10.14
C GLU A 108 15.69 5.18 9.88
N LYS A 109 15.77 5.58 8.62
CA LYS A 109 16.19 6.95 8.23
C LYS A 109 15.22 8.02 8.67
N ILE A 110 13.91 7.75 8.60
CA ILE A 110 12.87 8.67 9.09
C ILE A 110 13.02 8.83 10.62
N ILE A 111 13.16 7.74 11.36
CA ILE A 111 13.36 7.77 12.82
C ILE A 111 14.64 8.56 13.19
N ALA A 112 15.74 8.31 12.50
CA ALA A 112 16.98 9.06 12.70
C ALA A 112 16.78 10.57 12.46
N CYS A 113 16.14 10.94 11.36
CA CYS A 113 15.84 12.34 11.04
C CYS A 113 14.97 13.00 12.13
N VAL A 114 13.98 12.30 12.66
CA VAL A 114 13.12 12.81 13.74
C VAL A 114 13.94 13.04 15.02
N ASN A 115 14.84 12.11 15.37
CA ASN A 115 15.71 12.22 16.54
C ASN A 115 16.73 13.37 16.42
N GLU A 116 17.31 13.56 15.23
CA GLU A 116 18.27 14.64 14.96
C GLU A 116 17.63 16.03 15.02
N ASN A 117 16.31 16.12 14.92
CA ASN A 117 15.54 17.36 14.94
C ASN A 117 14.68 17.48 16.23
N ASP A 118 15.23 17.08 17.36
CA ASP A 118 14.54 17.25 18.64
C ASP A 118 14.20 18.71 18.93
N GLY A 119 13.01 18.93 19.50
CA GLY A 119 12.45 20.26 19.77
C GLY A 119 11.98 21.03 18.54
N LYS A 120 12.03 20.44 17.32
CA LYS A 120 11.49 21.04 16.09
C LYS A 120 10.30 20.24 15.59
N GLN A 121 9.36 20.92 14.96
CA GLN A 121 8.32 20.24 14.20
C GLN A 121 8.95 19.57 12.95
N VAL A 122 8.63 18.30 12.74
CA VAL A 122 9.03 17.55 11.55
C VAL A 122 7.76 17.22 10.74
N THR A 123 7.72 17.67 9.52
CA THR A 123 6.62 17.39 8.60
C THR A 123 7.07 16.41 7.52
N PHE A 124 6.18 15.53 7.09
CA PHE A 124 6.43 14.60 6.01
C PHE A 124 5.22 14.51 5.08
N ASN A 125 5.45 14.10 3.86
CA ASN A 125 4.41 13.75 2.92
C ASN A 125 4.66 12.32 2.40
N THR A 126 3.59 11.56 2.24
CA THR A 126 3.65 10.19 1.73
C THR A 126 2.51 9.94 0.77
N TYR A 127 2.70 8.98 -0.14
CA TYR A 127 1.62 8.52 -1.01
C TYR A 127 0.51 7.87 -0.16
N PRO A 128 -0.75 8.32 -0.28
CA PRO A 128 -1.84 7.83 0.56
C PRO A 128 -2.08 6.31 0.44
N GLY A 129 -1.82 5.76 -0.74
CA GLY A 129 -1.95 4.32 -0.99
C GLY A 129 -0.92 3.47 -0.26
N ASN A 130 0.23 4.05 0.17
CA ASN A 130 1.25 3.31 0.95
C ASN A 130 0.88 3.24 2.43
N VAL A 131 -0.22 2.56 2.70
CA VAL A 131 -0.83 2.45 4.04
C VAL A 131 0.12 1.81 5.04
N LYS A 132 0.91 0.81 4.63
CA LYS A 132 1.86 0.11 5.51
C LYS A 132 3.05 0.97 5.91
N ARG A 133 3.57 1.82 5.01
CA ARG A 133 4.59 2.82 5.37
C ARG A 133 4.03 3.81 6.38
N LEU A 134 2.82 4.31 6.14
CA LEU A 134 2.16 5.24 7.05
C LEU A 134 1.96 4.61 8.43
N ALA A 135 1.47 3.37 8.49
CA ALA A 135 1.32 2.62 9.73
C ALA A 135 2.66 2.45 10.46
N ALA A 136 3.71 2.04 9.76
CA ALA A 136 5.03 1.87 10.34
C ALA A 136 5.59 3.18 10.93
N ILE A 137 5.36 4.32 10.29
CA ILE A 137 5.74 5.63 10.83
C ILE A 137 4.95 5.92 12.10
N VAL A 138 3.63 5.72 12.10
CA VAL A 138 2.76 5.99 13.27
C VAL A 138 3.15 5.11 14.47
N GLU A 139 3.49 3.85 14.24
CA GLU A 139 3.80 2.88 15.30
C GLU A 139 5.22 3.00 15.86
N HIS A 140 6.18 3.48 15.05
CA HIS A 140 7.60 3.41 15.42
C HIS A 140 8.28 4.78 15.56
N ALA A 141 7.62 5.87 15.18
CA ALA A 141 8.21 7.19 15.36
C ALA A 141 8.46 7.48 16.86
N PRO A 142 9.60 8.10 17.21
CA PRO A 142 9.94 8.37 18.62
C PRO A 142 9.11 9.48 19.26
N ARG A 143 8.29 10.15 18.46
CA ARG A 143 7.35 11.21 18.88
C ARG A 143 5.96 10.93 18.33
N GLN A 144 4.95 11.55 18.93
CA GLN A 144 3.58 11.47 18.48
C GLN A 144 3.46 11.93 17.01
N VAL A 145 2.90 11.06 16.19
CA VAL A 145 2.56 11.36 14.79
C VAL A 145 1.12 11.83 14.74
N VAL A 146 0.89 12.96 14.09
CA VAL A 146 -0.44 13.52 13.88
C VAL A 146 -0.70 13.59 12.39
N LEU A 147 -1.81 13.03 11.93
CA LEU A 147 -2.17 12.91 10.53
C LEU A 147 -3.31 13.86 10.16
N GLU A 148 -3.45 14.17 8.89
CA GLU A 148 -4.73 14.66 8.38
C GLU A 148 -5.81 13.60 8.56
N ALA A 149 -7.05 14.01 8.84
CA ALA A 149 -8.16 13.10 9.11
C ALA A 149 -8.37 12.05 8.00
N SER A 150 -8.17 12.43 6.74
CA SER A 150 -8.24 11.52 5.59
C SER A 150 -7.23 10.37 5.65
N TYR A 151 -5.99 10.65 6.08
CA TYR A 151 -4.95 9.62 6.26
C TYR A 151 -5.22 8.73 7.47
N ALA A 152 -5.68 9.31 8.58
CA ALA A 152 -6.09 8.54 9.75
C ALA A 152 -7.27 7.60 9.42
N HIS A 153 -8.22 8.05 8.59
CA HIS A 153 -9.31 7.24 8.10
C HIS A 153 -8.82 6.06 7.25
N ILE A 154 -7.88 6.28 6.34
CA ILE A 154 -7.27 5.20 5.54
C ILE A 154 -6.63 4.14 6.44
N LEU A 155 -5.86 4.55 7.46
CA LEU A 155 -5.28 3.61 8.42
C LEU A 155 -6.34 2.82 9.17
N LYS A 156 -7.41 3.49 9.60
CA LYS A 156 -8.52 2.85 10.32
C LYS A 156 -9.22 1.82 9.45
N GLU A 157 -9.58 2.18 8.23
CA GLU A 157 -10.31 1.29 7.30
C GLU A 157 -9.46 0.11 6.83
N CYS A 158 -8.18 0.34 6.52
CA CYS A 158 -7.33 -0.71 5.96
C CYS A 158 -6.71 -1.63 7.00
N LEU A 159 -6.34 -1.10 8.18
CA LEU A 159 -5.54 -1.82 9.18
C LEU A 159 -6.17 -1.83 10.57
N ASN A 160 -7.34 -1.22 10.75
CA ASN A 160 -7.97 -0.99 12.04
C ASN A 160 -7.02 -0.30 13.06
N LEU A 161 -6.14 0.58 12.56
CA LEU A 161 -5.17 1.33 13.35
C LEU A 161 -5.68 2.75 13.61
N ASP A 162 -5.84 3.11 14.88
CA ASP A 162 -6.21 4.45 15.29
C ASP A 162 -4.97 5.34 15.45
N ALA A 163 -4.94 6.48 14.77
CA ALA A 163 -3.87 7.46 14.84
C ALA A 163 -4.39 8.81 15.37
N TRP A 164 -3.49 9.63 15.92
CA TRP A 164 -3.80 11.03 16.22
C TRP A 164 -4.01 11.81 14.93
N TYR A 165 -5.00 12.69 14.88
CA TYR A 165 -5.34 13.42 13.67
C TYR A 165 -5.81 14.84 13.93
N TYR A 166 -5.75 15.67 12.90
CA TYR A 166 -6.43 16.96 12.84
C TYR A 166 -7.38 16.99 11.65
N GLN A 167 -8.50 17.69 11.84
CA GLN A 167 -9.51 17.84 10.80
C GLN A 167 -9.17 19.05 9.92
N ASN A 168 -9.07 18.85 8.63
CA ASN A 168 -8.76 19.88 7.65
C ASN A 168 -9.86 20.08 6.59
N ASP A 169 -10.94 19.30 6.67
CA ASP A 169 -12.13 19.39 5.83
C ASP A 169 -13.41 19.08 6.62
N ASP A 170 -14.57 19.17 5.99
CA ASP A 170 -15.89 18.96 6.62
C ASP A 170 -16.36 17.51 6.55
N THR A 171 -15.52 16.56 6.13
CA THR A 171 -15.89 15.15 5.97
C THR A 171 -15.95 14.45 7.33
N ASP A 172 -17.05 13.76 7.60
CA ASP A 172 -17.17 12.91 8.78
C ASP A 172 -16.55 11.53 8.51
N TYR A 173 -15.28 11.38 8.92
CA TYR A 173 -14.50 10.15 8.73
C TYR A 173 -14.78 9.06 9.77
N LYS A 174 -15.66 9.28 10.75
CA LYS A 174 -15.97 8.30 11.82
C LYS A 174 -14.73 7.85 12.60
N LEU A 175 -13.83 8.77 12.89
CA LEU A 175 -12.63 8.54 13.67
C LEU A 175 -12.89 8.67 15.17
N ASP A 176 -11.95 8.18 15.99
CA ASP A 176 -11.97 8.32 17.43
C ASP A 176 -11.72 9.78 17.85
N GLU A 177 -12.77 10.47 18.29
CA GLU A 177 -12.73 11.86 18.72
C GLU A 177 -11.73 12.13 19.87
N SER A 178 -11.38 11.11 20.67
CA SER A 178 -10.39 11.25 21.72
C SER A 178 -8.96 11.47 21.22
N LYS A 179 -8.72 11.17 19.94
CA LYS A 179 -7.44 11.34 19.24
C LYS A 179 -7.41 12.57 18.33
N ARG A 180 -8.44 13.38 18.35
CA ARG A 180 -8.49 14.62 17.57
C ARG A 180 -7.72 15.72 18.26
N LEU A 181 -6.91 16.45 17.50
CA LEU A 181 -6.23 17.65 17.93
C LEU A 181 -6.74 18.88 17.15
N ASP A 182 -6.75 20.03 17.81
CA ASP A 182 -6.95 21.29 17.11
C ASP A 182 -5.69 21.65 16.32
N TYR A 183 -5.87 22.17 15.13
CA TYR A 183 -4.75 22.60 14.27
C TYR A 183 -3.78 23.58 14.97
N LYS A 184 -4.30 24.41 15.87
CA LYS A 184 -3.50 25.37 16.66
C LYS A 184 -2.58 24.71 17.70
N ASP A 185 -2.82 23.43 18.02
CA ASP A 185 -2.06 22.68 19.02
C ASP A 185 -0.98 21.80 18.38
N LEU A 186 -0.83 21.87 17.04
CA LEU A 186 0.23 21.23 16.26
C LEU A 186 1.48 22.12 16.24
#